data_cb438172535341ad37558ad52a083347
#
_entry.id   cb438172535341ad37558ad52a083347
#
_cell.length_a   1.000
_cell.length_b   1.000
_cell.length_c   1.000
_cell.angle_alpha   90.00
_cell.angle_beta   90.00
_cell.angle_gamma   90.00
#
_symmetry.space_group_name_H-M   'P 1'
#
loop_
_entity.id
_entity.type
_entity.pdbx_description
1 polymer ?
#
loop_
_entity_poly.entity_id
_entity_poly.type
_entity_poly.pdbx_seq_one_letter_code
_entity_poly.pdbx_strand_id
1 'polypeptide(L)'
;ANKKQGFVFDNEKWVHPIDVKPFEISNTPVTFSQYLAFVEDDGYQNKELWEDEGLEWLERSGQRHPIFWQKDENGQWQWRWFQEWLLLSPFLPMINVNWYEAKAYCKWADRRLPAEAEWEYAASMSENELNEEKGIYPWGNSHPESAQANLNSLTGGIEDVRAYATGDSRFGLRQMIGNVWEWTEDIFNPYPGY
;
A
#
# COMPACT_ATOMS: atom_id res chain seq x y z
N ALA A 1 10.90 19.67 -21.30
CA ALA A 1 10.18 19.99 -20.05
C ALA A 1 8.84 20.62 -20.38
N ASN A 2 7.75 19.90 -20.17
CA ASN A 2 6.41 20.39 -20.46
C ASN A 2 6.04 21.44 -19.41
N LYS A 3 5.86 22.70 -19.85
CA LYS A 3 5.55 23.88 -18.99
C LYS A 3 4.14 23.80 -18.32
N LYS A 4 3.49 22.66 -18.29
CA LYS A 4 2.15 22.44 -17.72
C LYS A 4 2.11 21.57 -16.49
N GLN A 5 3.23 21.07 -16.02
CA GLN A 5 3.26 20.31 -14.76
C GLN A 5 3.22 21.26 -13.57
N GLY A 6 2.30 20.97 -12.63
CA GLY A 6 2.19 21.63 -11.35
C GLY A 6 3.44 21.49 -10.48
N PHE A 7 3.30 21.67 -9.17
CA PHE A 7 4.39 21.48 -8.23
C PHE A 7 4.91 20.03 -8.27
N VAL A 8 6.24 19.88 -8.36
CA VAL A 8 6.96 18.60 -8.26
C VAL A 8 8.09 18.80 -7.24
N PHE A 9 8.23 17.87 -6.32
CA PHE A 9 9.32 17.87 -5.37
C PHE A 9 10.68 17.79 -6.09
N ASP A 10 11.72 18.36 -5.50
CA ASP A 10 13.04 18.42 -6.13
C ASP A 10 13.70 17.05 -6.27
N ASN A 11 13.48 16.12 -5.34
CA ASN A 11 13.96 14.73 -5.39
C ASN A 11 13.23 13.87 -6.46
N GLU A 12 12.10 14.32 -6.98
CA GLU A 12 11.34 13.70 -8.07
C GLU A 12 11.67 14.32 -9.45
N LYS A 13 12.70 15.15 -9.50
CA LYS A 13 13.28 15.64 -10.75
C LYS A 13 14.53 14.82 -11.04
N TRP A 14 14.84 14.48 -12.23
CA TRP A 14 14.28 14.86 -13.51
C TRP A 14 13.50 13.66 -14.06
N VAL A 15 12.45 13.93 -14.83
CA VAL A 15 11.72 12.87 -15.57
C VAL A 15 12.69 12.05 -16.39
N HIS A 16 12.67 10.74 -16.21
CA HIS A 16 13.50 9.79 -16.94
C HIS A 16 12.67 8.55 -17.33
N PRO A 17 12.98 7.90 -18.44
CA PRO A 17 12.28 6.69 -18.86
C PRO A 17 12.70 5.52 -17.97
N ILE A 18 11.70 4.71 -17.56
CA ILE A 18 11.91 3.41 -16.91
C ILE A 18 11.16 2.36 -17.72
N ASP A 19 11.85 1.25 -18.02
CA ASP A 19 11.23 0.09 -18.66
C ASP A 19 10.51 -0.77 -17.62
N VAL A 20 9.19 -0.70 -17.59
CA VAL A 20 8.35 -1.50 -16.71
C VAL A 20 7.92 -2.76 -17.46
N LYS A 21 8.38 -3.92 -16.99
CA LYS A 21 7.99 -5.22 -17.55
C LYS A 21 6.56 -5.58 -17.17
N PRO A 22 5.90 -6.47 -17.93
CA PRO A 22 4.59 -6.98 -17.52
C PRO A 22 4.59 -7.54 -16.10
N PHE A 23 3.60 -7.15 -15.30
CA PHE A 23 3.45 -7.54 -13.90
C PHE A 23 1.98 -7.71 -13.53
N GLU A 24 1.74 -8.36 -12.42
CA GLU A 24 0.43 -8.44 -11.79
C GLU A 24 0.46 -7.67 -10.46
N ILE A 25 -0.61 -6.96 -10.17
CA ILE A 25 -0.76 -6.18 -8.93
C ILE A 25 -2.16 -6.39 -8.35
N SER A 26 -2.27 -6.40 -7.03
CA SER A 26 -3.57 -6.45 -6.35
C SER A 26 -4.40 -5.21 -6.69
N ASN A 27 -5.69 -5.39 -6.92
CA ASN A 27 -6.59 -4.28 -7.23
C ASN A 27 -7.05 -3.49 -6.01
N THR A 28 -6.67 -3.93 -4.81
CA THR A 28 -6.92 -3.23 -3.53
C THR A 28 -5.73 -3.39 -2.60
N PRO A 29 -5.56 -2.52 -1.61
CA PRO A 29 -4.64 -2.76 -0.50
C PRO A 29 -4.93 -4.09 0.21
N VAL A 30 -3.89 -4.69 0.81
CA VAL A 30 -4.05 -5.89 1.65
C VAL A 30 -4.98 -5.58 2.81
N THR A 31 -5.94 -6.48 3.07
CA THR A 31 -6.95 -6.29 4.12
C THR A 31 -6.54 -6.92 5.45
N PHE A 32 -7.21 -6.50 6.54
CA PHE A 32 -7.05 -7.14 7.85
C PHE A 32 -7.31 -8.64 7.80
N SER A 33 -8.34 -9.10 7.08
CA SER A 33 -8.62 -10.53 6.99
C SER A 33 -7.54 -11.32 6.26
N GLN A 34 -6.96 -10.75 5.21
CA GLN A 34 -5.85 -11.38 4.48
C GLN A 34 -4.60 -11.45 5.35
N TYR A 35 -4.29 -10.36 6.06
CA TYR A 35 -3.13 -10.33 6.95
C TYR A 35 -3.32 -11.21 8.19
N LEU A 36 -4.56 -11.33 8.70
CA LEU A 36 -4.90 -12.23 9.79
C LEU A 36 -4.62 -13.70 9.42
N ALA A 37 -4.91 -14.10 8.20
CA ALA A 37 -4.59 -15.44 7.73
C ALA A 37 -3.08 -15.74 7.82
N PHE A 38 -2.21 -14.78 7.46
CA PHE A 38 -0.77 -14.89 7.65
C PHE A 38 -0.37 -15.03 9.14
N VAL A 39 -0.99 -14.23 10.02
CA VAL A 39 -0.72 -14.30 11.46
C VAL A 39 -1.13 -15.65 12.05
N GLU A 40 -2.30 -16.16 11.65
CA GLU A 40 -2.85 -17.43 12.15
C GLU A 40 -2.20 -18.67 11.53
N ASP A 41 -1.50 -18.52 10.40
CA ASP A 41 -0.66 -19.55 9.78
C ASP A 41 0.80 -19.48 10.27
N ASP A 42 1.00 -19.00 11.49
CA ASP A 42 2.31 -18.88 12.14
C ASP A 42 3.36 -18.05 11.36
N GLY A 43 2.90 -17.08 10.56
CA GLY A 43 3.78 -16.27 9.71
C GLY A 43 4.91 -15.54 10.46
N TYR A 44 4.67 -15.12 11.70
CA TYR A 44 5.69 -14.50 12.56
C TYR A 44 6.67 -15.53 13.17
N GLN A 45 6.32 -16.79 13.21
CA GLN A 45 7.14 -17.89 13.75
C GLN A 45 7.92 -18.62 12.65
N ASN A 46 7.47 -18.55 11.42
CA ASN A 46 8.11 -19.19 10.27
C ASN A 46 9.28 -18.32 9.77
N LYS A 47 10.49 -18.64 10.24
CA LYS A 47 11.71 -17.91 9.91
C LYS A 47 12.03 -17.87 8.40
N GLU A 48 11.55 -18.84 7.63
CA GLU A 48 11.79 -18.89 6.18
C GLU A 48 11.13 -17.76 5.40
N LEU A 49 10.12 -17.12 5.99
CA LEU A 49 9.40 -16.01 5.37
C LEU A 49 10.13 -14.65 5.49
N TRP A 50 11.10 -14.56 6.39
CA TRP A 50 11.79 -13.32 6.73
C TRP A 50 13.18 -13.27 6.12
N GLU A 51 13.61 -12.10 5.68
CA GLU A 51 14.99 -11.81 5.30
C GLU A 51 15.85 -11.56 6.55
N ASP A 52 17.16 -11.56 6.42
CA ASP A 52 18.10 -11.50 7.56
C ASP A 52 17.83 -10.30 8.49
N GLU A 53 17.66 -9.10 7.95
CA GLU A 53 17.37 -7.89 8.73
C GLU A 53 15.96 -7.97 9.39
N GLY A 54 15.02 -8.60 8.71
CA GLY A 54 13.68 -8.86 9.25
C GLY A 54 13.72 -9.86 10.40
N LEU A 55 14.55 -10.90 10.33
CA LEU A 55 14.78 -11.84 11.43
C LEU A 55 15.42 -11.15 12.63
N GLU A 56 16.44 -10.33 12.42
CA GLU A 56 17.05 -9.54 13.50
C GLU A 56 16.04 -8.60 14.18
N TRP A 57 15.19 -7.96 13.38
CA TRP A 57 14.10 -7.13 13.91
C TRP A 57 13.11 -7.96 14.72
N LEU A 58 12.68 -9.11 14.21
CA LEU A 58 11.72 -10.00 14.85
C LEU A 58 12.26 -10.53 16.19
N GLU A 59 13.52 -10.96 16.25
CA GLU A 59 14.18 -11.43 17.47
C GLU A 59 14.31 -10.31 18.51
N ARG A 60 14.68 -9.11 18.09
CA ARG A 60 14.83 -7.94 18.97
C ARG A 60 13.50 -7.41 19.50
N SER A 61 12.46 -7.40 18.67
CA SER A 61 11.14 -6.89 19.04
C SER A 61 10.30 -7.90 19.83
N GLY A 62 10.54 -9.19 19.61
CA GLY A 62 9.74 -10.28 20.17
C GLY A 62 8.30 -10.33 19.63
N GLN A 63 8.02 -9.63 18.53
CA GLN A 63 6.67 -9.57 17.96
C GLN A 63 6.21 -10.94 17.44
N ARG A 64 4.94 -11.23 17.57
CA ARG A 64 4.28 -12.43 17.05
C ARG A 64 3.02 -12.14 16.25
N HIS A 65 2.68 -10.87 16.14
CA HIS A 65 1.58 -10.28 15.40
C HIS A 65 1.84 -8.77 15.28
N PRO A 66 1.11 -8.02 14.46
CA PRO A 66 1.24 -6.56 14.37
C PRO A 66 1.16 -5.88 15.73
N ILE A 67 2.00 -4.87 15.95
CA ILE A 67 2.18 -4.20 17.26
C ILE A 67 0.88 -3.68 17.87
N PHE A 68 -0.08 -3.28 17.04
CA PHE A 68 -1.38 -2.75 17.47
C PHE A 68 -2.51 -3.77 17.37
N TRP A 69 -2.20 -5.07 17.38
CA TRP A 69 -3.16 -6.15 17.43
C TRP A 69 -3.06 -6.89 18.77
N GLN A 70 -4.18 -7.40 19.22
CA GLN A 70 -4.25 -8.30 20.39
C GLN A 70 -5.48 -9.21 20.27
N LYS A 71 -5.51 -10.27 21.09
CA LYS A 71 -6.75 -11.02 21.34
C LYS A 71 -7.41 -10.51 22.61
N ASP A 72 -8.73 -10.40 22.58
CA ASP A 72 -9.53 -10.12 23.77
C ASP A 72 -9.66 -11.37 24.68
N GLU A 73 -10.41 -11.25 25.77
CA GLU A 73 -10.67 -12.35 26.71
C GLU A 73 -11.42 -13.54 26.10
N ASN A 74 -12.11 -13.34 24.97
CA ASN A 74 -12.82 -14.37 24.22
C ASN A 74 -11.98 -14.95 23.08
N GLY A 75 -10.73 -14.52 22.93
CA GLY A 75 -9.83 -14.92 21.85
C GLY A 75 -10.10 -14.24 20.52
N GLN A 76 -10.93 -13.19 20.47
CA GLN A 76 -11.22 -12.45 19.26
C GLN A 76 -10.13 -11.41 18.99
N TRP A 77 -9.68 -11.34 17.74
CA TRP A 77 -8.69 -10.35 17.36
C TRP A 77 -9.27 -8.94 17.34
N GLN A 78 -8.50 -8.02 17.93
CA GLN A 78 -8.75 -6.58 17.98
C GLN A 78 -7.54 -5.83 17.44
N TRP A 79 -7.79 -4.63 16.92
CA TRP A 79 -6.76 -3.67 16.55
C TRP A 79 -6.95 -2.37 17.31
N ARG A 80 -5.87 -1.67 17.57
CA ARG A 80 -5.88 -0.43 18.32
C ARG A 80 -6.07 0.77 17.39
N TRP A 81 -7.10 1.54 17.65
CA TRP A 81 -7.33 2.84 17.05
C TRP A 81 -7.26 3.92 18.11
N PHE A 82 -6.22 4.75 18.10
CA PHE A 82 -5.89 5.68 19.20
C PHE A 82 -5.85 4.99 20.57
N GLN A 83 -6.88 5.22 21.41
CA GLN A 83 -6.96 4.65 22.76
C GLN A 83 -7.98 3.49 22.85
N GLU A 84 -8.66 3.17 21.76
CA GLU A 84 -9.69 2.15 21.74
C GLU A 84 -9.20 0.86 21.08
N TRP A 85 -9.70 -0.27 21.55
CA TRP A 85 -9.54 -1.57 20.94
C TRP A 85 -10.81 -1.96 20.23
N LEU A 86 -10.75 -2.12 18.92
CA LEU A 86 -11.86 -2.42 18.04
C LEU A 86 -11.70 -3.81 17.46
N LEU A 87 -12.80 -4.53 17.23
CA LEU A 87 -12.75 -5.80 16.51
C LEU A 87 -12.19 -5.59 15.11
N LEU A 88 -11.42 -6.56 14.60
CA LEU A 88 -10.91 -6.50 13.24
C LEU A 88 -12.08 -6.50 12.25
N SER A 89 -12.22 -5.42 11.51
CA SER A 89 -13.13 -5.37 10.37
C SER A 89 -12.43 -5.97 9.13
N PRO A 90 -12.97 -7.03 8.54
CA PRO A 90 -12.24 -7.86 7.57
C PRO A 90 -11.77 -7.12 6.32
N PHE A 91 -12.46 -6.05 5.93
CA PHE A 91 -12.20 -5.30 4.70
C PHE A 91 -11.48 -3.97 4.91
N LEU A 92 -11.09 -3.65 6.14
CA LEU A 92 -10.20 -2.51 6.36
C LEU A 92 -8.79 -2.86 5.86
N PRO A 93 -8.07 -1.87 5.29
CA PRO A 93 -6.70 -2.08 4.83
C PRO A 93 -5.75 -2.35 5.99
N MET A 94 -4.74 -3.18 5.74
CA MET A 94 -3.69 -3.42 6.72
C MET A 94 -2.83 -2.18 6.92
N ILE A 95 -2.66 -1.78 8.18
CA ILE A 95 -1.87 -0.63 8.60
C ILE A 95 -0.93 -0.98 9.76
N ASN A 96 0.02 -0.06 10.02
CA ASN A 96 0.94 -0.18 11.16
C ASN A 96 1.81 -1.44 11.12
N VAL A 97 2.16 -1.90 9.93
CA VAL A 97 3.20 -2.89 9.67
C VAL A 97 4.44 -2.20 9.11
N ASN A 98 5.61 -2.67 9.48
CA ASN A 98 6.85 -2.20 8.87
C ASN A 98 7.13 -2.93 7.54
N TRP A 99 8.19 -2.52 6.85
CA TRP A 99 8.56 -3.09 5.57
C TRP A 99 8.92 -4.59 5.63
N TYR A 100 9.57 -5.05 6.71
CA TYR A 100 9.89 -6.47 6.89
C TYR A 100 8.64 -7.32 7.07
N GLU A 101 7.67 -6.83 7.83
CA GLU A 101 6.37 -7.47 8.03
C GLU A 101 5.59 -7.56 6.70
N ALA A 102 5.61 -6.49 5.90
CA ALA A 102 4.98 -6.47 4.59
C ALA A 102 5.65 -7.46 3.62
N LYS A 103 6.99 -7.55 3.61
CA LYS A 103 7.73 -8.53 2.80
C LYS A 103 7.46 -9.97 3.22
N ALA A 104 7.45 -10.25 4.52
CA ALA A 104 7.17 -11.59 5.03
C ALA A 104 5.76 -12.05 4.64
N TYR A 105 4.76 -11.15 4.76
CA TYR A 105 3.42 -11.41 4.26
C TYR A 105 3.40 -11.70 2.75
N CYS A 106 4.08 -10.88 1.95
CA CYS A 106 4.14 -11.09 0.51
C CYS A 106 4.75 -12.45 0.16
N LYS A 107 5.85 -12.82 0.81
CA LYS A 107 6.49 -14.12 0.60
C LYS A 107 5.59 -15.30 1.00
N TRP A 108 4.86 -15.17 2.11
CA TRP A 108 3.87 -16.16 2.54
C TRP A 108 2.73 -16.32 1.50
N ALA A 109 2.30 -15.22 0.91
CA ALA A 109 1.22 -15.20 -0.08
C ALA A 109 1.68 -15.54 -1.51
N ASP A 110 2.93 -15.98 -1.71
CA ASP A 110 3.58 -16.18 -3.01
C ASP A 110 3.53 -14.93 -3.90
N ARG A 111 3.87 -13.78 -3.31
CA ARG A 111 3.87 -12.45 -3.92
C ARG A 111 5.13 -11.68 -3.54
N ARG A 112 5.26 -10.49 -4.06
CA ARG A 112 6.26 -9.49 -3.66
C ARG A 112 5.61 -8.11 -3.50
N LEU A 113 6.32 -7.18 -2.91
CA LEU A 113 5.96 -5.77 -2.99
C LEU A 113 6.09 -5.29 -4.44
N PRO A 114 5.27 -4.34 -4.89
CA PRO A 114 5.45 -3.70 -6.18
C PRO A 114 6.71 -2.83 -6.16
N ALA A 115 7.41 -2.72 -7.29
CA ALA A 115 8.36 -1.65 -7.48
C ALA A 115 7.63 -0.30 -7.54
N GLU A 116 8.32 0.79 -7.16
CA GLU A 116 7.75 2.15 -7.21
C GLU A 116 7.24 2.48 -8.63
N ALA A 117 8.03 2.14 -9.65
CA ALA A 117 7.64 2.35 -11.04
C ALA A 117 6.43 1.53 -11.49
N GLU A 118 6.26 0.30 -10.96
CA GLU A 118 5.08 -0.53 -11.24
C GLU A 118 3.84 0.09 -10.58
N TRP A 119 3.97 0.52 -9.32
CA TRP A 119 2.88 1.16 -8.60
C TRP A 119 2.46 2.46 -9.29
N GLU A 120 3.41 3.31 -9.67
CA GLU A 120 3.15 4.56 -10.38
C GLU A 120 2.49 4.30 -11.74
N TYR A 121 2.98 3.31 -12.50
CA TYR A 121 2.38 2.90 -13.77
C TYR A 121 0.91 2.49 -13.59
N ALA A 122 0.64 1.62 -12.61
CA ALA A 122 -0.70 1.13 -12.33
C ALA A 122 -1.66 2.24 -11.87
N ALA A 123 -1.15 3.24 -11.16
CA ALA A 123 -1.94 4.37 -10.65
C ALA A 123 -2.21 5.44 -11.71
N SER A 124 -1.22 5.80 -12.52
CA SER A 124 -1.21 7.08 -13.25
C SER A 124 -1.41 6.99 -14.76
N MET A 125 -1.38 5.81 -15.36
CA MET A 125 -1.50 5.70 -16.82
C MET A 125 -2.89 6.08 -17.32
N SER A 126 -2.94 6.94 -18.32
CA SER A 126 -4.18 7.41 -18.93
C SER A 126 -4.74 6.40 -19.94
N GLU A 127 -6.03 6.54 -20.29
CA GLU A 127 -6.70 5.68 -21.28
C GLU A 127 -6.15 5.81 -22.69
N ASN A 128 -5.37 6.85 -22.97
CA ASN A 128 -4.91 7.16 -24.31
C ASN A 128 -3.57 6.48 -24.59
N GLU A 129 -3.62 5.21 -24.98
CA GLU A 129 -2.44 4.38 -25.31
C GLU A 129 -1.49 4.99 -26.35
N LEU A 130 -2.00 5.91 -27.18
CA LEU A 130 -1.22 6.56 -28.24
C LEU A 130 -0.28 7.66 -27.74
N ASN A 131 -0.48 8.20 -26.54
CA ASN A 131 0.25 9.36 -26.04
C ASN A 131 1.10 9.12 -24.80
N GLU A 132 1.03 7.95 -24.16
CA GLU A 132 1.75 7.63 -22.90
C GLU A 132 1.66 8.75 -21.84
N GLU A 133 0.60 9.55 -21.88
CA GLU A 133 0.43 10.65 -20.94
C GLU A 133 -0.09 10.10 -19.60
N LYS A 134 0.65 10.40 -18.55
CA LYS A 134 0.23 10.10 -17.17
C LYS A 134 -0.90 11.02 -16.76
N GLY A 135 -1.94 10.47 -16.13
CA GLY A 135 -2.94 11.23 -15.42
C GLY A 135 -2.34 11.88 -14.16
N ILE A 136 -2.93 12.98 -13.71
CA ILE A 136 -2.56 13.60 -12.43
C ILE A 136 -3.04 12.73 -11.26
N TYR A 137 -4.17 12.05 -11.44
CA TYR A 137 -4.79 11.15 -10.45
C TYR A 137 -5.14 9.81 -11.10
N PRO A 138 -5.38 8.76 -10.31
CA PRO A 138 -5.77 7.44 -10.82
C PRO A 138 -6.97 7.47 -11.78
N TRP A 139 -7.95 8.32 -11.51
CA TRP A 139 -9.17 8.52 -12.32
C TRP A 139 -9.00 9.54 -13.45
N GLY A 140 -7.80 10.08 -13.69
CA GLY A 140 -7.51 11.04 -14.74
C GLY A 140 -7.12 12.43 -14.23
N ASN A 141 -7.58 13.50 -14.88
CA ASN A 141 -7.10 14.86 -14.63
C ASN A 141 -8.13 15.74 -13.89
N SER A 142 -9.32 15.23 -13.55
CA SER A 142 -10.31 15.97 -12.78
C SER A 142 -9.87 16.15 -11.34
N HIS A 143 -10.20 17.30 -10.75
CA HIS A 143 -9.88 17.57 -9.35
C HIS A 143 -10.54 16.52 -8.44
N PRO A 144 -9.86 16.07 -7.36
CA PRO A 144 -10.42 15.07 -6.45
C PRO A 144 -11.74 15.50 -5.82
N GLU A 145 -12.69 14.58 -5.82
CA GLU A 145 -13.95 14.69 -5.10
C GLU A 145 -14.01 13.69 -3.95
N SER A 146 -14.85 13.96 -2.96
CA SER A 146 -14.98 13.10 -1.76
C SER A 146 -15.46 11.67 -2.06
N ALA A 147 -16.05 11.44 -3.25
CA ALA A 147 -16.46 10.11 -3.70
C ALA A 147 -15.34 9.28 -4.34
N GLN A 148 -14.18 9.88 -4.62
CA GLN A 148 -13.09 9.24 -5.34
C GLN A 148 -11.97 8.72 -4.44
N ALA A 149 -11.73 9.36 -3.30
CA ALA A 149 -10.67 8.96 -2.38
C ALA A 149 -10.90 9.47 -0.96
N ASN A 150 -10.40 8.74 0.03
CA ASN A 150 -10.34 9.16 1.42
C ASN A 150 -9.13 10.09 1.61
N LEU A 151 -9.35 11.38 1.43
CA LEU A 151 -8.33 12.42 1.53
C LEU A 151 -8.62 13.37 2.69
N ASN A 152 -7.57 14.06 3.16
CA ASN A 152 -7.67 15.13 4.18
C ASN A 152 -8.37 14.71 5.48
N SER A 153 -8.30 13.43 5.84
CA SER A 153 -8.93 12.87 7.05
C SER A 153 -10.45 13.13 7.15
N LEU A 154 -11.14 13.24 6.03
CA LEU A 154 -12.58 13.54 6.01
C LEU A 154 -13.44 12.52 6.74
N THR A 155 -13.04 11.25 6.72
CA THR A 155 -13.74 10.15 7.41
C THR A 155 -13.28 9.95 8.85
N GLY A 156 -12.20 10.61 9.25
CA GLY A 156 -11.59 10.46 10.58
C GLY A 156 -10.81 9.15 10.78
N GLY A 157 -10.68 8.31 9.75
CA GLY A 157 -10.00 7.02 9.85
C GLY A 157 -9.75 6.37 8.50
N ILE A 158 -9.39 5.09 8.56
CA ILE A 158 -9.26 4.24 7.38
C ILE A 158 -10.63 3.69 6.96
N GLU A 159 -10.81 3.51 5.66
CA GLU A 159 -12.05 3.05 5.06
C GLU A 159 -11.89 1.68 4.40
N ASP A 160 -13.02 0.97 4.25
CA ASP A 160 -13.10 -0.31 3.54
C ASP A 160 -12.43 -0.21 2.16
N VAL A 161 -11.55 -1.18 1.85
CA VAL A 161 -10.80 -1.20 0.59
C VAL A 161 -11.69 -1.24 -0.66
N ARG A 162 -12.96 -1.58 -0.51
CA ARG A 162 -13.96 -1.61 -1.59
C ARG A 162 -14.66 -0.29 -1.83
N ALA A 163 -14.47 0.70 -0.94
CA ALA A 163 -15.01 2.04 -1.09
C ALA A 163 -14.32 2.80 -2.24
N TYR A 164 -14.95 3.88 -2.68
CA TYR A 164 -14.39 4.83 -3.65
C TYR A 164 -14.19 4.26 -5.07
N ALA A 165 -15.12 3.43 -5.56
CA ALA A 165 -15.04 2.84 -6.90
C ALA A 165 -14.91 3.86 -8.05
N THR A 166 -15.38 5.08 -7.86
CA THR A 166 -15.25 6.18 -8.84
C THR A 166 -13.84 6.76 -8.92
N GLY A 167 -12.97 6.37 -7.98
CA GLY A 167 -11.56 6.75 -7.95
C GLY A 167 -10.62 5.64 -8.45
N ASP A 168 -11.16 4.56 -9.02
CA ASP A 168 -10.36 3.47 -9.56
C ASP A 168 -9.45 3.97 -10.69
N SER A 169 -8.24 3.41 -10.76
CA SER A 169 -7.36 3.65 -11.89
C SER A 169 -7.89 3.00 -13.17
N ARG A 170 -7.33 3.34 -14.31
CA ARG A 170 -7.64 2.71 -15.60
C ARG A 170 -7.66 1.17 -15.55
N PHE A 171 -6.78 0.59 -14.75
CA PHE A 171 -6.67 -0.86 -14.61
C PHE A 171 -7.60 -1.44 -13.55
N GLY A 172 -8.49 -0.63 -12.97
CA GLY A 172 -9.42 -1.06 -11.92
C GLY A 172 -8.78 -1.22 -10.54
N LEU A 173 -7.62 -0.58 -10.31
CA LEU A 173 -7.01 -0.54 -8.99
C LEU A 173 -7.67 0.54 -8.15
N ARG A 174 -8.04 0.18 -6.94
CA ARG A 174 -8.80 1.02 -6.02
C ARG A 174 -7.93 1.62 -4.94
N GLN A 175 -8.22 2.88 -4.59
CA GLN A 175 -7.57 3.61 -3.51
C GLN A 175 -6.06 3.76 -3.69
N MET A 176 -5.60 3.92 -4.93
CA MET A 176 -4.19 4.17 -5.25
C MET A 176 -3.67 5.50 -4.69
N ILE A 177 -4.55 6.39 -4.22
CA ILE A 177 -4.21 7.55 -3.39
C ILE A 177 -5.20 7.69 -2.24
N GLY A 178 -4.74 8.27 -1.14
CA GLY A 178 -5.53 8.41 0.09
C GLY A 178 -5.59 7.13 0.90
N ASN A 179 -6.42 7.12 1.91
CA ASN A 179 -6.69 6.04 2.84
C ASN A 179 -5.46 5.55 3.62
N VAL A 180 -4.47 4.93 2.99
CA VAL A 180 -3.25 4.40 3.63
C VAL A 180 -1.99 4.71 2.82
N TRP A 181 -0.83 4.62 3.46
CA TRP A 181 0.47 4.57 2.81
C TRP A 181 0.81 3.13 2.46
N GLU A 182 1.39 2.91 1.29
CA GLU A 182 1.74 1.59 0.79
C GLU A 182 3.25 1.43 0.66
N TRP A 183 3.76 0.28 1.10
CA TRP A 183 5.16 -0.07 0.93
C TRP A 183 5.46 -0.51 -0.50
N THR A 184 6.60 -0.06 -1.02
CA THR A 184 7.19 -0.56 -2.27
C THR A 184 8.47 -1.37 -1.99
N GLU A 185 8.95 -2.09 -2.99
CA GLU A 185 10.19 -2.88 -2.89
C GLU A 185 11.44 -2.00 -2.89
N ASP A 186 11.37 -0.84 -3.51
CA ASP A 186 12.52 0.02 -3.76
C ASP A 186 12.99 0.73 -2.49
N ILE A 187 14.31 0.93 -2.41
CA ILE A 187 14.91 1.85 -1.44
C ILE A 187 14.59 3.27 -1.89
N PHE A 188 14.07 4.10 -0.98
CA PHE A 188 13.81 5.51 -1.27
C PHE A 188 15.10 6.25 -1.63
N ASN A 189 15.21 6.62 -2.89
CA ASN A 189 16.32 7.40 -3.44
C ASN A 189 15.78 8.54 -4.31
N PRO A 190 16.48 9.68 -4.40
CA PRO A 190 16.11 10.70 -5.37
C PRO A 190 16.30 10.18 -6.80
N TYR A 191 15.58 10.75 -7.74
CA TYR A 191 15.70 10.40 -9.15
C TYR A 191 17.11 10.72 -9.69
N PRO A 192 17.55 10.01 -10.75
CA PRO A 192 18.88 10.22 -11.34
C PRO A 192 19.12 11.67 -11.74
N GLY A 193 20.23 12.24 -11.27
CA GLY A 193 20.63 13.61 -11.55
C GLY A 193 20.23 14.66 -10.51
N TYR A 194 19.65 14.22 -9.42
CA TYR A 194 19.36 15.07 -8.26
C TYR A 194 20.68 15.56 -7.59
#